data_3f5e1f7fa278b4f199fbd55b1350ea41
#
_entry.id   3f5e1f7fa278b4f199fbd55b1350ea41
#
_cell.length_a   1.000
_cell.length_b   1.000
_cell.length_c   1.000
_cell.angle_alpha   90.00
_cell.angle_beta   90.00
_cell.angle_gamma   90.00
#
_symmetry.space_group_name_H-M   'P 1'
#
loop_
_entity.id
_entity.type
_entity.pdbx_description
1 polymer ?
#
loop_
_entity_poly.entity_id
_entity_poly.type
_entity_poly.pdbx_seq_one_letter_code
_entity_poly.pdbx_strand_id
1 'polypeptide(L)'
;MLFRSLPTDAITSALPTLGTALVILGFFVLGFIFYASLFAAIGAMVNSQEDVQQASMPVMLLLVSSVIFMTPIMTNPGSGLARTMSLLPFSAPILMPLRMTLIPVPWYEVAGSIAGVAIACLVAIWISARVYRVGLLMYGKKPSFREVARWVRYSN
;
A
#
# COMPACT_ATOMS: atom_id res chain seq x y z
N MET A 1 3.97 25.75 32.31
CA MET A 1 5.04 26.68 31.87
C MET A 1 6.27 25.94 31.32
N LEU A 2 6.09 24.85 30.58
CA LEU A 2 7.18 23.95 30.08
C LEU A 2 7.40 24.03 28.56
N PHE A 3 6.66 24.86 27.84
CA PHE A 3 6.75 24.97 26.36
C PHE A 3 7.64 26.11 25.85
N ARG A 4 8.32 26.85 26.75
CA ARG A 4 9.05 28.06 26.36
C ARG A 4 10.56 27.88 26.11
N SER A 5 11.07 26.65 26.16
CA SER A 5 12.52 26.39 26.00
C SER A 5 12.89 25.30 25.00
N LEU A 6 12.00 24.94 24.07
CA LEU A 6 12.43 24.15 22.94
C LEU A 6 13.11 25.09 21.95
N PRO A 7 14.41 24.89 21.62
CA PRO A 7 15.08 25.70 20.63
C PRO A 7 14.33 25.56 19.30
N THR A 8 13.91 26.66 18.73
CA THR A 8 13.23 26.73 17.43
C THR A 8 14.00 25.99 16.35
N ASP A 9 15.32 25.98 16.46
CA ASP A 9 16.25 25.28 15.56
C ASP A 9 16.11 23.75 15.62
N ALA A 10 15.78 23.21 16.79
CA ALA A 10 15.52 21.76 16.92
C ALA A 10 14.17 21.35 16.32
N ILE A 11 13.18 22.23 16.34
CA ILE A 11 11.88 21.99 15.73
C ILE A 11 11.99 22.11 14.20
N THR A 12 12.69 23.12 13.70
CA THR A 12 12.89 23.32 12.26
C THR A 12 13.76 22.23 11.62
N SER A 13 14.75 21.70 12.36
CA SER A 13 15.58 20.58 11.89
C SER A 13 14.86 19.23 11.96
N ALA A 14 13.82 19.09 12.79
CA ALA A 14 13.02 17.88 12.91
C ALA A 14 11.85 17.83 11.89
N LEU A 15 11.51 18.97 11.26
CA LEU A 15 10.49 18.98 10.21
C LEU A 15 11.06 18.38 8.92
N PRO A 16 10.35 17.45 8.27
CA PRO A 16 10.77 16.97 6.97
C PRO A 16 10.84 18.14 6.00
N THR A 17 11.88 18.18 5.16
CA THR A 17 11.94 19.17 4.09
C THR A 17 10.68 19.05 3.22
N LEU A 18 10.24 20.17 2.62
CA LEU A 18 9.05 20.20 1.75
C LEU A 18 9.08 19.06 0.71
N GLY A 19 10.26 18.75 0.17
CA GLY A 19 10.44 17.63 -0.76
C GLY A 19 10.12 16.27 -0.13
N THR A 20 10.61 16.02 1.08
CA THR A 20 10.32 14.78 1.82
C THR A 20 8.83 14.65 2.14
N ALA A 21 8.19 15.75 2.54
CA ALA A 21 6.75 15.77 2.82
C ALA A 21 5.91 15.44 1.58
N LEU A 22 6.29 15.98 0.42
CA LEU A 22 5.62 15.68 -0.85
C LEU A 22 5.79 14.21 -1.27
N VAL A 23 6.97 13.64 -1.06
CA VAL A 23 7.21 12.22 -1.32
C VAL A 23 6.38 11.32 -0.40
N ILE A 24 6.30 11.64 0.89
CA ILE A 24 5.46 10.92 1.85
C ILE A 24 3.98 10.99 1.45
N LEU A 25 3.51 12.18 1.05
CA LEU A 25 2.15 12.36 0.56
C LEU A 25 1.90 11.55 -0.71
N GLY A 26 2.88 11.49 -1.63
CA GLY A 26 2.83 10.64 -2.82
C GLY A 26 2.67 9.16 -2.49
N PHE A 27 3.44 8.63 -1.54
CA PHE A 27 3.29 7.25 -1.07
C PHE A 27 1.93 7.00 -0.43
N PHE A 28 1.42 7.95 0.34
CA PHE A 28 0.08 7.85 0.94
C PHE A 28 -1.01 7.75 -0.13
N VAL A 29 -0.99 8.62 -1.14
CA VAL A 29 -1.97 8.62 -2.23
C VAL A 29 -1.87 7.33 -3.04
N LEU A 30 -0.67 6.90 -3.42
CA LEU A 30 -0.45 5.64 -4.16
C LEU A 30 -0.92 4.43 -3.34
N GLY A 31 -0.59 4.37 -2.06
CA GLY A 31 -1.03 3.32 -1.16
C GLY A 31 -2.54 3.27 -1.02
N PHE A 32 -3.17 4.43 -0.88
CA PHE A 32 -4.62 4.55 -0.84
C PHE A 32 -5.26 4.01 -2.13
N ILE A 33 -4.78 4.43 -3.30
CA ILE A 33 -5.29 3.94 -4.60
C ILE A 33 -5.10 2.43 -4.73
N PHE A 34 -3.94 1.90 -4.33
CA PHE A 34 -3.64 0.47 -4.40
C PHE A 34 -4.62 -0.34 -3.56
N TYR A 35 -4.76 -0.04 -2.27
CA TYR A 35 -5.66 -0.77 -1.39
C TYR A 35 -7.13 -0.54 -1.71
N ALA A 36 -7.52 0.68 -2.07
CA ALA A 36 -8.89 0.99 -2.50
C ALA A 36 -9.28 0.18 -3.75
N SER A 37 -8.37 0.01 -4.70
CA SER A 37 -8.59 -0.83 -5.89
C SER A 37 -8.81 -2.30 -5.54
N LEU A 38 -8.03 -2.85 -4.59
CA LEU A 38 -8.19 -4.22 -4.12
C LEU A 38 -9.53 -4.43 -3.41
N PHE A 39 -9.92 -3.51 -2.51
CA PHE A 39 -11.21 -3.57 -1.83
C PHE A 39 -12.38 -3.37 -2.78
N ALA A 40 -12.25 -2.50 -3.79
CA ALA A 40 -13.27 -2.33 -4.83
C ALA A 40 -13.49 -3.62 -5.63
N ALA A 41 -12.42 -4.34 -5.98
CA ALA A 41 -12.53 -5.65 -6.64
C ALA A 41 -13.29 -6.66 -5.77
N ILE A 42 -12.99 -6.72 -4.48
CA ILE A 42 -13.67 -7.59 -3.52
C ILE A 42 -15.14 -7.22 -3.42
N GLY A 43 -15.46 -5.93 -3.22
CA GLY A 43 -16.84 -5.45 -3.12
C GLY A 43 -17.68 -5.75 -4.36
N ALA A 44 -17.07 -5.82 -5.54
CA ALA A 44 -17.78 -6.18 -6.77
C ALA A 44 -18.11 -7.68 -6.90
N MET A 45 -17.47 -8.54 -6.10
CA MET A 45 -17.63 -10.01 -6.18
C MET A 45 -18.59 -10.58 -5.14
N VAL A 46 -18.96 -9.82 -4.10
CA VAL A 46 -19.66 -10.35 -2.92
C VAL A 46 -20.99 -9.65 -2.71
N ASN A 47 -22.00 -10.43 -2.30
CA ASN A 47 -23.37 -9.96 -2.13
C ASN A 47 -23.83 -9.86 -0.66
N SER A 48 -23.03 -10.37 0.30
CA SER A 48 -23.33 -10.33 1.73
C SER A 48 -22.18 -9.72 2.53
N GLN A 49 -22.49 -9.11 3.68
CA GLN A 49 -21.45 -8.54 4.57
C GLN A 49 -20.49 -9.59 5.12
N GLU A 50 -20.98 -10.80 5.39
CA GLU A 50 -20.15 -11.90 5.87
C GLU A 50 -19.12 -12.35 4.80
N ASP A 51 -19.57 -12.44 3.54
CA ASP A 51 -18.70 -12.78 2.41
C ASP A 51 -17.64 -11.68 2.15
N VAL A 52 -17.99 -10.39 2.32
CA VAL A 52 -17.05 -9.26 2.22
C VAL A 52 -15.92 -9.40 3.23
N GLN A 53 -16.26 -9.74 4.48
CA GLN A 53 -15.28 -9.88 5.55
C GLN A 53 -14.29 -11.02 5.26
N GLN A 54 -14.78 -12.18 4.82
CA GLN A 54 -13.92 -13.31 4.47
C GLN A 54 -13.07 -13.01 3.23
N ALA A 55 -13.64 -12.43 2.19
CA ALA A 55 -12.92 -12.09 0.95
C ALA A 55 -11.86 -10.99 1.18
N SER A 56 -12.04 -10.12 2.18
CA SER A 56 -11.09 -9.06 2.53
C SER A 56 -9.87 -9.55 3.32
N MET A 57 -9.94 -10.74 3.91
CA MET A 57 -8.85 -11.32 4.73
C MET A 57 -7.46 -11.27 4.06
N PRO A 58 -7.29 -11.67 2.79
CA PRO A 58 -5.97 -11.61 2.15
C PRO A 58 -5.41 -10.20 2.07
N VAL A 59 -6.24 -9.19 1.78
CA VAL A 59 -5.82 -7.78 1.71
C VAL A 59 -5.48 -7.25 3.09
N MET A 60 -6.26 -7.62 4.11
CA MET A 60 -5.98 -7.30 5.51
C MET A 60 -4.64 -7.90 5.97
N LEU A 61 -4.34 -9.15 5.57
CA LEU A 61 -3.06 -9.78 5.91
C LEU A 61 -1.87 -9.05 5.30
N LEU A 62 -1.98 -8.49 4.09
CA LEU A 62 -0.95 -7.65 3.48
C LEU A 62 -0.72 -6.37 4.29
N LEU A 63 -1.80 -5.70 4.75
CA LEU A 63 -1.71 -4.52 5.61
C LEU A 63 -1.07 -4.86 6.96
N VAL A 64 -1.56 -5.90 7.64
CA VAL A 64 -1.07 -6.32 8.95
C VAL A 64 0.41 -6.72 8.87
N SER A 65 0.81 -7.45 7.83
CA SER A 65 2.23 -7.79 7.62
C SER A 65 3.11 -6.55 7.51
N SER A 66 2.64 -5.51 6.79
CA SER A 66 3.37 -4.24 6.69
C SER A 66 3.56 -3.58 8.06
N VAL A 67 2.53 -3.61 8.92
CA VAL A 67 2.60 -3.06 10.29
C VAL A 67 3.56 -3.89 11.17
N ILE A 68 3.54 -5.22 11.03
CA ILE A 68 4.46 -6.09 11.79
C ILE A 68 5.93 -5.76 11.45
N PHE A 69 6.24 -5.47 10.19
CA PHE A 69 7.59 -5.09 9.77
C PHE A 69 8.03 -3.69 10.20
N MET A 70 7.14 -2.85 10.74
CA MET A 70 7.54 -1.54 11.28
C MET A 70 8.56 -1.68 12.42
N THR A 71 8.33 -2.61 13.36
CA THR A 71 9.21 -2.80 14.52
C THR A 71 10.66 -3.12 14.14
N PRO A 72 10.96 -4.16 13.31
CA PRO A 72 12.33 -4.44 12.90
C PRO A 72 12.94 -3.31 12.04
N ILE A 73 12.15 -2.54 11.30
CA ILE A 73 12.67 -1.39 10.55
C ILE A 73 13.02 -0.24 11.49
N MET A 74 12.24 0.01 12.53
CA MET A 74 12.55 1.03 13.54
C MET A 74 13.82 0.71 14.31
N THR A 75 14.09 -0.57 14.57
CA THR A 75 15.31 -1.00 15.29
C THR A 75 16.56 -1.01 14.41
N ASN A 76 16.43 -1.36 13.13
CA ASN A 76 17.56 -1.37 12.18
C ASN A 76 17.11 -0.97 10.77
N PRO A 77 16.95 0.35 10.49
CA PRO A 77 16.43 0.84 9.21
C PRO A 77 17.40 0.66 8.04
N GLY A 78 18.69 0.39 8.30
CA GLY A 78 19.73 0.08 7.29
C GLY A 78 19.82 -1.38 6.91
N SER A 79 19.08 -2.29 7.56
CA SER A 79 19.16 -3.73 7.30
C SER A 79 18.66 -4.10 5.90
N GLY A 80 19.16 -5.24 5.38
CA GLY A 80 18.69 -5.80 4.11
C GLY A 80 17.19 -6.10 4.13
N LEU A 81 16.64 -6.51 5.28
CA LEU A 81 15.21 -6.72 5.48
C LEU A 81 14.43 -5.40 5.34
N ALA A 82 14.90 -4.32 5.98
CA ALA A 82 14.27 -3.00 5.87
C ALA A 82 14.26 -2.51 4.41
N ARG A 83 15.37 -2.73 3.67
CA ARG A 83 15.49 -2.38 2.27
C ARG A 83 14.50 -3.15 1.40
N THR A 84 14.46 -4.47 1.52
CA THR A 84 13.57 -5.31 0.70
C THR A 84 12.10 -5.03 0.99
N MET A 85 11.70 -4.94 2.27
CA MET A 85 10.31 -4.68 2.65
C MET A 85 9.84 -3.28 2.25
N SER A 86 10.72 -2.27 2.25
CA SER A 86 10.38 -0.93 1.78
C SER A 86 10.31 -0.79 0.25
N LEU A 87 10.77 -1.79 -0.51
CA LEU A 87 10.65 -1.84 -1.97
C LEU A 87 9.44 -2.64 -2.45
N LEU A 88 8.88 -3.53 -1.63
CA LEU A 88 7.72 -4.33 -1.99
C LEU A 88 6.47 -3.45 -2.12
N PRO A 89 5.72 -3.52 -3.22
CA PRO A 89 4.66 -2.57 -3.52
C PRO A 89 3.50 -2.54 -2.52
N PHE A 90 3.21 -3.67 -1.83
CA PHE A 90 2.15 -3.70 -0.82
C PHE A 90 2.58 -3.04 0.51
N SER A 91 3.84 -3.11 0.87
CA SER A 91 4.36 -2.58 2.14
C SER A 91 5.06 -1.22 1.97
N ALA A 92 5.57 -0.91 0.79
CA ALA A 92 6.28 0.31 0.48
C ALA A 92 5.55 1.61 0.87
N PRO A 93 4.23 1.75 0.66
CA PRO A 93 3.51 2.98 1.05
C PRO A 93 3.59 3.30 2.54
N ILE A 94 3.80 2.29 3.37
CA ILE A 94 3.90 2.43 4.83
C ILE A 94 5.37 2.47 5.26
N LEU A 95 6.18 1.52 4.76
CA LEU A 95 7.52 1.28 5.29
C LEU A 95 8.58 2.20 4.69
N MET A 96 8.43 2.66 3.43
CA MET A 96 9.39 3.59 2.83
C MET A 96 9.33 4.98 3.48
N PRO A 97 8.16 5.61 3.67
CA PRO A 97 8.04 6.85 4.45
C PRO A 97 8.65 6.73 5.85
N LEU A 98 8.34 5.64 6.57
CA LEU A 98 8.92 5.39 7.90
C LEU A 98 10.45 5.34 7.83
N ARG A 99 11.02 4.62 6.88
CA ARG A 99 12.47 4.49 6.72
C ARG A 99 13.14 5.82 6.37
N MET A 100 12.49 6.65 5.55
CA MET A 100 12.97 7.99 5.18
C MET A 100 13.05 8.97 6.36
N THR A 101 12.23 8.78 7.39
CA THR A 101 12.28 9.59 8.62
C THR A 101 13.39 9.14 9.57
N LEU A 102 13.87 7.91 9.47
CA LEU A 102 14.86 7.32 10.38
C LEU A 102 16.31 7.46 9.86
N ILE A 103 16.51 7.32 8.55
CA ILE A 103 17.82 7.40 7.89
C ILE A 103 17.71 8.13 6.55
N PRO A 104 18.82 8.73 6.07
CA PRO A 104 18.88 9.22 4.69
C PRO A 104 18.83 8.04 3.70
N VAL A 105 17.71 7.89 3.00
CA VAL A 105 17.53 6.85 1.98
C VAL A 105 18.01 7.36 0.63
N PRO A 106 18.80 6.57 -0.14
CA PRO A 106 19.23 6.96 -1.46
C PRO A 106 18.03 7.20 -2.39
N TRP A 107 18.10 8.24 -3.22
CA TRP A 107 17.01 8.65 -4.10
C TRP A 107 16.54 7.57 -5.08
N TYR A 108 17.46 6.69 -5.54
CA TYR A 108 17.12 5.57 -6.44
C TYR A 108 16.27 4.49 -5.78
N GLU A 109 16.42 4.27 -4.45
CA GLU A 109 15.55 3.36 -3.70
C GLU A 109 14.13 3.94 -3.57
N VAL A 110 14.03 5.23 -3.29
CA VAL A 110 12.73 5.94 -3.22
C VAL A 110 12.05 5.93 -4.57
N ALA A 111 12.76 6.28 -5.65
CA ALA A 111 12.23 6.27 -7.00
C ALA A 111 11.81 4.86 -7.44
N GLY A 112 12.63 3.83 -7.16
CA GLY A 112 12.29 2.44 -7.45
C GLY A 112 11.05 1.96 -6.70
N SER A 113 10.91 2.35 -5.44
CA SER A 113 9.74 2.04 -4.62
C SER A 113 8.47 2.71 -5.16
N ILE A 114 8.54 4.00 -5.50
CA ILE A 114 7.41 4.73 -6.11
C ILE A 114 7.00 4.08 -7.44
N ALA A 115 7.96 3.75 -8.30
CA ALA A 115 7.69 3.07 -9.57
C ALA A 115 7.04 1.69 -9.34
N GLY A 116 7.54 0.92 -8.39
CA GLY A 116 6.96 -0.38 -8.01
C GLY A 116 5.52 -0.28 -7.54
N VAL A 117 5.23 0.68 -6.65
CA VAL A 117 3.86 0.93 -6.15
C VAL A 117 2.95 1.43 -7.29
N ALA A 118 3.44 2.33 -8.15
CA ALA A 118 2.67 2.84 -9.28
C ALA A 118 2.29 1.73 -10.26
N ILE A 119 3.23 0.84 -10.59
CA ILE A 119 2.96 -0.33 -11.43
C ILE A 119 1.94 -1.25 -10.76
N ALA A 120 2.09 -1.51 -9.46
CA ALA A 120 1.13 -2.33 -8.70
C ALA A 120 -0.26 -1.70 -8.66
N CYS A 121 -0.38 -0.36 -8.55
CA CYS A 121 -1.64 0.36 -8.66
C CYS A 121 -2.29 0.14 -10.03
N LEU A 122 -1.55 0.29 -11.11
CA LEU A 122 -2.07 0.08 -12.47
C LEU A 122 -2.59 -1.35 -12.66
N VAL A 123 -1.83 -2.34 -12.16
CA VAL A 123 -2.23 -3.75 -12.20
C VAL A 123 -3.49 -3.98 -11.34
N ALA A 124 -3.54 -3.43 -10.13
CA ALA A 124 -4.69 -3.55 -9.24
C ALA A 124 -5.96 -2.92 -9.85
N ILE A 125 -5.84 -1.72 -10.41
CA ILE A 125 -6.95 -1.03 -11.10
C ILE A 125 -7.42 -1.86 -12.31
N TRP A 126 -6.49 -2.38 -13.11
CA TRP A 126 -6.82 -3.18 -14.29
C TRP A 126 -7.56 -4.48 -13.90
N ILE A 127 -7.10 -5.19 -12.86
CA ILE A 127 -7.77 -6.38 -12.33
C ILE A 127 -9.16 -6.00 -11.81
N SER A 128 -9.25 -4.93 -11.00
CA SER A 128 -10.51 -4.46 -10.40
C SER A 128 -11.53 -4.09 -11.47
N ALA A 129 -11.12 -3.40 -12.53
CA ALA A 129 -11.99 -3.03 -13.63
C ALA A 129 -12.55 -4.26 -14.38
N ARG A 130 -11.75 -5.31 -14.54
CA ARG A 130 -12.21 -6.58 -15.15
C ARG A 130 -13.18 -7.34 -14.26
N VAL A 131 -12.83 -7.44 -12.97
CA VAL A 131 -13.68 -8.11 -11.97
C VAL A 131 -15.03 -7.39 -11.87
N TYR A 132 -15.02 -6.05 -11.86
CA TYR A 132 -16.23 -5.24 -11.79
C TYR A 132 -17.16 -5.46 -12.98
N ARG A 133 -16.64 -5.54 -14.21
CA ARG A 133 -17.44 -5.81 -15.42
C ARG A 133 -18.12 -7.18 -15.38
N VAL A 134 -17.43 -8.20 -14.87
CA VAL A 134 -17.99 -9.55 -14.78
C VAL A 134 -18.92 -9.70 -13.59
N GLY A 135 -18.59 -9.09 -12.44
CA GLY A 135 -19.39 -9.12 -11.22
C GLY A 135 -20.80 -8.53 -11.43
N LEU A 136 -20.92 -7.43 -12.18
CA LEU A 136 -22.20 -6.80 -12.50
C LEU A 136 -23.11 -7.67 -13.40
N LEU A 137 -22.51 -8.55 -14.22
CA LEU A 137 -23.26 -9.40 -15.15
C LEU A 137 -23.73 -10.73 -14.53
N MET A 138 -23.22 -11.07 -13.34
CA MET A 138 -23.49 -12.36 -12.69
C MET A 138 -24.22 -12.22 -11.34
N TYR A 139 -25.33 -11.52 -11.33
CA TYR A 139 -26.23 -11.50 -10.15
C TYR A 139 -26.69 -12.93 -9.83
N GLY A 140 -26.17 -13.51 -8.71
CA GLY A 140 -26.70 -14.76 -8.15
C GLY A 140 -25.76 -15.98 -8.07
N LYS A 141 -24.50 -15.94 -8.57
CA LYS A 141 -23.52 -17.02 -8.37
C LYS A 141 -22.26 -16.48 -7.68
N LYS A 142 -21.80 -17.15 -6.61
CA LYS A 142 -20.53 -16.86 -5.95
C LYS A 142 -19.37 -17.28 -6.87
N PRO A 143 -18.57 -16.36 -7.43
CA PRO A 143 -17.43 -16.75 -8.27
C PRO A 143 -16.33 -17.37 -7.41
N SER A 144 -15.80 -18.51 -7.84
CA SER A 144 -14.61 -19.10 -7.26
C SER A 144 -13.34 -18.34 -7.71
N PHE A 145 -12.30 -18.29 -6.86
CA PHE A 145 -11.01 -17.67 -7.21
C PHE A 145 -10.43 -18.22 -8.53
N ARG A 146 -10.67 -19.49 -8.86
CA ARG A 146 -10.27 -20.09 -10.13
C ARG A 146 -11.04 -19.52 -11.33
N GLU A 147 -12.30 -19.18 -11.16
CA GLU A 147 -13.14 -18.57 -12.21
C GLU A 147 -12.70 -17.12 -12.44
N VAL A 148 -12.42 -16.36 -11.39
CA VAL A 148 -11.89 -14.98 -11.49
C VAL A 148 -10.56 -14.98 -12.24
N ALA A 149 -9.64 -15.88 -11.92
CA ALA A 149 -8.36 -16.01 -12.63
C ALA A 149 -8.55 -16.37 -14.10
N ARG A 150 -9.56 -17.21 -14.43
CA ARG A 150 -9.92 -17.56 -15.79
C ARG A 150 -10.50 -16.35 -16.54
N TRP A 151 -11.35 -15.55 -15.90
CA TRP A 151 -11.96 -14.36 -16.52
C TRP A 151 -10.96 -13.26 -16.83
N VAL A 152 -9.98 -13.05 -15.96
CA VAL A 152 -8.86 -12.14 -16.21
C VAL A 152 -8.07 -12.56 -17.46
N ARG A 153 -8.01 -13.88 -17.76
CA ARG A 153 -7.25 -14.42 -18.88
C ARG A 153 -8.02 -14.44 -20.22
N TYR A 154 -9.34 -14.62 -20.21
CA TYR A 154 -10.16 -14.82 -21.42
C TYR A 154 -10.99 -13.60 -21.85
N SER A 155 -10.90 -12.45 -21.16
CA SER A 155 -11.60 -11.22 -21.54
C SER A 155 -10.80 -10.45 -22.59
N ASN A 156 -10.68 -11.04 -23.79
CA ASN A 156 -10.37 -10.33 -25.03
C ASN A 156 -11.63 -10.20 -25.85
#